data_4642854117efe7ea207da7a9d3910842
#
_entry.id   4642854117efe7ea207da7a9d3910842
#
_cell.length_a   1.000
_cell.length_b   1.000
_cell.length_c   1.000
_cell.angle_alpha   90.00
_cell.angle_beta   90.00
_cell.angle_gamma   90.00
#
_symmetry.space_group_name_H-M   'P 1'
#
loop_
_entity.id
_entity.type
_entity.pdbx_description
1 polymer ?
#
loop_
_entity_poly.entity_id
_entity_poly.type
_entity_poly.pdbx_seq_one_letter_code
_entity_poly.pdbx_strand_id
1 'polypeptide(L)'
;PMATSQDHKRVGENDTGLNTGGMGAYSPAPVVTPEIHDRIIREVIYPTVNGMAAEGNVYTGFLYAGLMIMPNGQPKVIEFNCRFGDPETQPIMLRLESDLVELCLKACEGKLDEVKSQWNPKASLGIVLAAEGYPGDYRKGDVISGLPQSAVENEKVFLAGVAEKEGKLVTNGGRVLCAT
;
A
#
# COMPACT_ATOMS: atom_id res chain seq x y z
N PRO A 1 -1.72 6.38 13.22
CA PRO A 1 -1.60 6.21 11.77
C PRO A 1 -0.54 5.16 11.43
N MET A 2 -0.69 4.51 10.26
CA MET A 2 0.33 3.64 9.68
C MET A 2 1.46 4.47 9.05
N ALA A 3 2.57 3.82 8.66
CA ALA A 3 3.63 4.49 7.92
C ALA A 3 3.13 5.04 6.58
N THR A 4 3.73 6.14 6.13
CA THR A 4 3.43 6.72 4.81
C THR A 4 4.07 5.90 3.69
N SER A 5 3.47 5.95 2.50
CA SER A 5 4.02 5.32 1.30
C SER A 5 3.76 6.20 0.08
N GLN A 6 4.59 6.08 -0.93
CA GLN A 6 4.41 6.76 -2.21
C GLN A 6 4.31 5.72 -3.32
N ASP A 7 3.20 5.76 -4.04
CA ASP A 7 2.88 4.88 -5.15
C ASP A 7 3.28 5.49 -6.49
N HIS A 8 3.55 4.63 -7.49
CA HIS A 8 3.93 4.99 -8.86
C HIS A 8 2.93 4.39 -9.84
N LYS A 9 2.06 5.25 -10.37
CA LYS A 9 0.88 4.85 -11.16
C LYS A 9 1.16 4.58 -12.64
N ARG A 10 2.20 5.18 -13.21
CA ARG A 10 2.48 5.06 -14.64
C ARG A 10 3.20 3.78 -14.98
N VAL A 11 2.83 3.16 -16.12
CA VAL A 11 3.41 1.87 -16.55
C VAL A 11 4.81 1.99 -17.12
N GLY A 12 5.15 3.13 -17.70
CA GLY A 12 6.42 3.37 -18.39
C GLY A 12 7.47 4.09 -17.54
N GLU A 13 8.70 4.02 -17.98
CA GLU A 13 9.82 4.73 -17.37
C GLU A 13 9.59 6.26 -17.34
N ASN A 14 10.21 6.91 -16.35
CA ASN A 14 10.11 8.36 -16.16
C ASN A 14 8.65 8.88 -16.05
N ASP A 15 7.80 8.13 -15.38
CA ASP A 15 6.40 8.49 -15.12
C ASP A 15 5.62 8.73 -16.42
N THR A 16 5.77 7.86 -17.41
CA THR A 16 5.12 7.94 -18.72
C THR A 16 4.14 6.78 -18.96
N GLY A 17 3.35 6.87 -20.02
CA GLY A 17 2.42 5.83 -20.43
C GLY A 17 1.08 5.89 -19.69
N LEU A 18 0.37 4.78 -19.68
CA LEU A 18 -0.96 4.66 -19.08
C LEU A 18 -0.89 4.60 -17.54
N ASN A 19 -1.93 5.10 -16.88
CA ASN A 19 -2.15 4.87 -15.47
C ASN A 19 -2.49 3.40 -15.20
N THR A 20 -2.02 2.89 -14.09
CA THR A 20 -2.23 1.52 -13.61
C THR A 20 -2.85 1.53 -12.21
N GLY A 21 -3.03 0.35 -11.63
CA GLY A 21 -3.36 0.21 -10.21
C GLY A 21 -2.19 0.52 -9.26
N GLY A 22 -0.99 0.77 -9.78
CA GLY A 22 0.28 0.97 -9.06
C GLY A 22 1.32 -0.04 -9.50
N MET A 23 2.48 0.45 -9.94
CA MET A 23 3.60 -0.37 -10.43
C MET A 23 4.68 -0.58 -9.39
N GLY A 24 4.55 0.03 -8.25
CA GLY A 24 5.44 -0.09 -7.11
C GLY A 24 5.24 1.05 -6.13
N ALA A 25 5.74 0.85 -4.92
CA ALA A 25 5.67 1.85 -3.88
C ALA A 25 6.87 1.75 -2.95
N TYR A 26 7.20 2.83 -2.30
CA TYR A 26 8.18 2.82 -1.23
C TYR A 26 7.65 3.47 0.05
N SER A 27 8.18 3.07 1.16
CA SER A 27 7.84 3.58 2.49
C SER A 27 9.14 3.85 3.28
N PRO A 28 9.25 4.98 4.00
CA PRO A 28 8.29 6.09 4.08
C PRO A 28 8.28 6.94 2.80
N ALA A 29 7.26 7.77 2.62
CA ALA A 29 7.20 8.75 1.55
C ALA A 29 8.02 10.01 1.93
N PRO A 30 9.13 10.32 1.23
CA PRO A 30 10.00 11.45 1.61
C PRO A 30 9.32 12.81 1.53
N VAL A 31 8.32 12.94 0.67
CA VAL A 31 7.52 14.17 0.52
C VAL A 31 6.69 14.49 1.77
N VAL A 32 6.41 13.49 2.61
CA VAL A 32 5.63 13.67 3.84
C VAL A 32 6.58 13.96 5.01
N THR A 33 7.00 15.22 5.13
CA THR A 33 7.73 15.69 6.31
C THR A 33 6.85 15.67 7.57
N PRO A 34 7.40 15.78 8.78
CA PRO A 34 6.60 15.87 10.01
C PRO A 34 5.51 16.96 9.94
N GLU A 35 5.82 18.12 9.39
CA GLU A 35 4.87 19.23 9.24
C GLU A 35 3.73 18.90 8.27
N ILE A 36 4.07 18.24 7.16
CA ILE A 36 3.06 17.78 6.18
C ILE A 36 2.22 16.64 6.78
N HIS A 37 2.83 15.73 7.53
CA HIS A 37 2.11 14.67 8.23
C HIS A 37 1.06 15.27 9.20
N ASP A 38 1.46 16.20 10.05
CA ASP A 38 0.55 16.85 11.00
C ASP A 38 -0.56 17.62 10.29
N ARG A 39 -0.22 18.20 9.14
CA ARG A 39 -1.21 18.87 8.29
C ARG A 39 -2.22 17.89 7.70
N ILE A 40 -1.77 16.74 7.20
CA ILE A 40 -2.64 15.66 6.68
C ILE A 40 -3.60 15.19 7.77
N ILE A 41 -3.10 14.92 8.96
CA ILE A 41 -3.94 14.47 10.09
C ILE A 41 -5.01 15.49 10.42
N ARG A 42 -4.64 16.76 10.52
CA ARG A 42 -5.56 17.84 10.91
C ARG A 42 -6.52 18.24 9.81
N GLU A 43 -6.07 18.31 8.54
CA GLU A 43 -6.87 18.85 7.44
C GLU A 43 -7.62 17.78 6.65
N VAL A 44 -7.21 16.50 6.74
CA VAL A 44 -7.81 15.41 5.97
C VAL A 44 -8.37 14.32 6.90
N ILE A 45 -7.53 13.69 7.73
CA ILE A 45 -7.93 12.47 8.43
C ILE A 45 -8.98 12.77 9.51
N TYR A 46 -8.72 13.71 10.42
CA TYR A 46 -9.68 14.06 11.46
C TYR A 46 -11.02 14.59 10.92
N PRO A 47 -11.04 15.51 9.93
CA PRO A 47 -12.31 15.94 9.33
C PRO A 47 -13.09 14.78 8.71
N THR A 48 -12.40 13.84 8.06
CA THR A 48 -13.06 12.68 7.44
C THR A 48 -13.69 11.75 8.47
N VAL A 49 -12.93 11.30 9.48
CA VAL A 49 -13.46 10.35 10.47
C VAL A 49 -14.49 10.98 11.38
N ASN A 50 -14.33 12.26 11.74
CA ASN A 50 -15.28 13.00 12.54
C ASN A 50 -16.57 13.31 11.76
N GLY A 51 -16.45 13.62 10.46
CA GLY A 51 -17.61 13.82 9.58
C GLY A 51 -18.44 12.55 9.45
N MET A 52 -17.79 11.42 9.20
CA MET A 52 -18.44 10.11 9.17
C MET A 52 -19.20 9.81 10.47
N ALA A 53 -18.56 10.06 11.63
CA ALA A 53 -19.19 9.86 12.93
C ALA A 53 -20.39 10.81 13.15
N ALA A 54 -20.29 12.07 12.73
CA ALA A 54 -21.39 13.05 12.83
C ALA A 54 -22.60 12.67 11.95
N GLU A 55 -22.37 11.96 10.85
CA GLU A 55 -23.42 11.41 9.99
C GLU A 55 -23.96 10.05 10.47
N GLY A 56 -23.55 9.59 11.66
CA GLY A 56 -23.98 8.31 12.24
C GLY A 56 -23.22 7.09 11.74
N ASN A 57 -22.16 7.27 10.94
CA ASN A 57 -21.34 6.21 10.35
C ASN A 57 -19.95 6.20 11.00
N VAL A 58 -19.84 5.71 12.25
CA VAL A 58 -18.54 5.59 12.92
C VAL A 58 -17.65 4.63 12.13
N TYR A 59 -16.49 5.14 11.66
CA TYR A 59 -15.56 4.35 10.87
C TYR A 59 -14.58 3.58 11.74
N THR A 60 -14.54 2.27 11.59
CA THR A 60 -13.53 1.37 12.19
C THR A 60 -12.93 0.52 11.08
N GLY A 61 -11.60 0.55 10.93
CA GLY A 61 -10.91 -0.21 9.90
C GLY A 61 -9.72 0.55 9.32
N PHE A 62 -9.23 0.06 8.17
CA PHE A 62 -8.14 0.70 7.45
C PHE A 62 -8.68 1.77 6.50
N LEU A 63 -8.36 3.01 6.79
CA LEU A 63 -8.65 4.14 5.91
C LEU A 63 -7.39 4.48 5.11
N TYR A 64 -7.39 4.13 3.83
CA TYR A 64 -6.38 4.60 2.89
C TYR A 64 -6.80 5.98 2.38
N ALA A 65 -5.90 6.95 2.51
CA ALA A 65 -6.06 8.29 1.95
C ALA A 65 -5.02 8.50 0.84
N GLY A 66 -5.45 8.44 -0.40
CA GLY A 66 -4.66 8.81 -1.58
C GLY A 66 -4.57 10.32 -1.70
N LEU A 67 -3.37 10.86 -1.56
CA LEU A 67 -3.14 12.31 -1.49
C LEU A 67 -2.12 12.75 -2.53
N MET A 68 -2.35 13.92 -3.09
CA MET A 68 -1.34 14.69 -3.82
C MET A 68 -0.81 15.80 -2.91
N ILE A 69 0.48 15.82 -2.68
CA ILE A 69 1.14 16.91 -1.94
C ILE A 69 1.57 17.98 -2.94
N MET A 70 0.96 19.14 -2.82
CA MET A 70 1.26 20.28 -3.69
C MET A 70 2.62 20.91 -3.33
N PRO A 71 3.24 21.68 -4.22
CA PRO A 71 4.54 22.33 -3.95
C PRO A 71 4.55 23.21 -2.68
N ASN A 72 3.41 23.75 -2.27
CA ASN A 72 3.25 24.52 -1.04
C ASN A 72 2.95 23.65 0.21
N GLY A 73 3.11 22.32 0.09
CA GLY A 73 2.83 21.36 1.16
C GLY A 73 1.34 21.11 1.43
N GLN A 74 0.42 21.63 0.61
CA GLN A 74 -1.01 21.41 0.80
C GLN A 74 -1.39 19.98 0.35
N PRO A 75 -2.01 19.15 1.22
CA PRO A 75 -2.55 17.88 0.78
C PRO A 75 -3.85 18.09 -0.01
N LYS A 76 -3.96 17.42 -1.15
CA LYS A 76 -5.19 17.32 -1.94
C LYS A 76 -5.63 15.87 -1.97
N VAL A 77 -6.87 15.61 -1.58
CA VAL A 77 -7.45 14.27 -1.61
C VAL A 77 -7.72 13.89 -3.06
N ILE A 78 -7.21 12.72 -3.46
CA ILE A 78 -7.50 12.06 -4.73
C ILE A 78 -8.64 11.06 -4.52
N GLU A 79 -8.46 10.16 -3.54
CA GLU A 79 -9.44 9.12 -3.21
C GLU A 79 -9.31 8.65 -1.77
N PHE A 80 -10.36 8.01 -1.26
CA PHE A 80 -10.30 7.18 -0.06
C PHE A 80 -10.62 5.73 -0.43
N ASN A 81 -9.98 4.79 0.25
CA ASN A 81 -10.31 3.38 0.16
C ASN A 81 -10.46 2.78 1.56
N CYS A 82 -11.46 1.90 1.73
CA CYS A 82 -11.75 1.21 3.00
C CYS A 82 -10.95 -0.09 3.12
N ARG A 83 -9.68 -0.05 2.79
CA ARG A 83 -8.73 -1.16 2.80
C ARG A 83 -7.31 -0.62 2.78
N PHE A 84 -6.36 -1.52 2.94
CA PHE A 84 -4.95 -1.20 2.66
C PHE A 84 -4.72 -0.79 1.19
N GLY A 85 -3.68 0.01 0.96
CA GLY A 85 -3.20 0.33 -0.37
C GLY A 85 -2.63 -0.89 -1.11
N ASP A 86 -2.66 -0.86 -2.41
CA ASP A 86 -2.05 -1.87 -3.29
C ASP A 86 -1.40 -1.12 -4.47
N PRO A 87 -0.05 -1.02 -4.51
CA PRO A 87 0.93 -1.91 -3.89
C PRO A 87 1.61 -1.37 -2.60
N GLU A 88 1.02 -0.43 -1.87
CA GLU A 88 1.67 0.20 -0.71
C GLU A 88 1.79 -0.71 0.51
N THR A 89 0.88 -1.70 0.65
CA THR A 89 0.84 -2.60 1.80
C THR A 89 2.14 -3.36 1.98
N GLN A 90 2.71 -3.89 0.91
CA GLN A 90 3.89 -4.73 0.95
C GLN A 90 5.10 -3.99 1.59
N PRO A 91 5.53 -2.82 1.08
CA PRO A 91 6.63 -2.09 1.71
C PRO A 91 6.29 -1.56 3.12
N ILE A 92 5.03 -1.23 3.40
CA ILE A 92 4.62 -0.81 4.74
C ILE A 92 4.76 -1.98 5.73
N MET A 93 4.30 -3.18 5.37
CA MET A 93 4.35 -4.35 6.25
C MET A 93 5.76 -4.82 6.54
N LEU A 94 6.71 -4.70 5.60
CA LEU A 94 8.12 -5.02 5.86
C LEU A 94 8.78 -4.07 6.86
N ARG A 95 8.19 -2.90 7.10
CA ARG A 95 8.68 -1.94 8.08
C ARG A 95 7.96 -2.04 9.43
N LEU A 96 6.81 -2.71 9.50
CA LEU A 96 6.05 -2.82 10.75
C LEU A 96 6.75 -3.80 11.70
N GLU A 97 7.13 -3.30 12.88
CA GLU A 97 7.73 -4.10 13.97
C GLU A 97 6.72 -4.47 15.05
N SER A 98 5.57 -3.82 15.08
CA SER A 98 4.46 -4.16 15.98
C SER A 98 3.65 -5.32 15.45
N ASP A 99 3.02 -6.06 16.36
CA ASP A 99 2.05 -7.09 15.99
C ASP A 99 0.79 -6.46 15.36
N LEU A 100 0.56 -6.76 14.08
CA LEU A 100 -0.61 -6.26 13.34
C LEU A 100 -1.93 -6.77 13.92
N VAL A 101 -1.95 -8.01 14.44
CA VAL A 101 -3.17 -8.59 15.02
C VAL A 101 -3.55 -7.85 16.30
N GLU A 102 -2.58 -7.50 17.14
CA GLU A 102 -2.82 -6.67 18.33
C GLU A 102 -3.40 -5.30 17.94
N LEU A 103 -2.81 -4.64 16.95
CA LEU A 103 -3.32 -3.36 16.44
C LEU A 103 -4.76 -3.47 15.93
N CYS A 104 -5.09 -4.55 15.21
CA CYS A 104 -6.46 -4.82 14.73
C CYS A 104 -7.43 -5.06 15.88
N LEU A 105 -7.06 -5.86 16.89
CA LEU A 105 -7.89 -6.11 18.06
C LEU A 105 -8.17 -4.81 18.82
N LYS A 106 -7.14 -3.98 19.05
CA LYS A 106 -7.31 -2.68 19.68
C LYS A 106 -8.18 -1.73 18.86
N ALA A 107 -8.11 -1.79 17.54
CA ALA A 107 -9.02 -1.03 16.67
C ALA A 107 -10.49 -1.45 16.87
N CYS A 108 -10.75 -2.77 16.90
CA CYS A 108 -12.10 -3.31 17.12
C CYS A 108 -12.64 -2.97 18.52
N GLU A 109 -11.78 -2.87 19.53
CA GLU A 109 -12.13 -2.46 20.89
C GLU A 109 -12.30 -0.94 21.07
N GLY A 110 -11.95 -0.14 20.06
CA GLY A 110 -11.92 1.33 20.16
C GLY A 110 -10.80 1.87 21.05
N LYS A 111 -9.67 1.14 21.15
CA LYS A 111 -8.55 1.41 22.07
C LYS A 111 -7.20 1.61 21.35
N LEU A 112 -7.22 2.14 20.14
CA LEU A 112 -5.97 2.39 19.39
C LEU A 112 -5.09 3.48 20.03
N ASP A 113 -5.63 4.30 20.90
CA ASP A 113 -4.90 5.30 21.67
C ASP A 113 -4.05 4.69 22.79
N GLU A 114 -4.34 3.44 23.21
CA GLU A 114 -3.56 2.70 24.20
C GLU A 114 -2.30 2.06 23.62
N VAL A 115 -2.14 2.00 22.28
CA VAL A 115 -1.04 1.32 21.62
C VAL A 115 -0.30 2.26 20.68
N LYS A 116 1.00 2.04 20.53
CA LYS A 116 1.86 2.79 19.62
C LYS A 116 2.52 1.82 18.65
N SER A 117 2.27 2.00 17.35
CA SER A 117 2.95 1.22 16.32
C SER A 117 4.45 1.57 16.25
N GLN A 118 5.28 0.54 16.13
CA GLN A 118 6.73 0.65 15.96
C GLN A 118 7.12 0.31 14.53
N TRP A 119 8.08 1.03 14.01
CA TRP A 119 8.47 0.97 12.61
C TRP A 119 9.96 0.87 12.45
N ASN A 120 10.43 -0.05 11.62
CA ASN A 120 11.81 -0.08 11.20
C ASN A 120 12.19 1.26 10.53
N PRO A 121 13.29 1.90 10.92
CA PRO A 121 13.71 3.19 10.36
C PRO A 121 14.21 3.08 8.91
N LYS A 122 14.58 1.88 8.45
CA LYS A 122 15.00 1.65 7.06
C LYS A 122 13.83 1.86 6.10
N ALA A 123 14.14 2.31 4.89
CA ALA A 123 13.17 2.36 3.80
C ALA A 123 12.90 0.94 3.26
N SER A 124 11.69 0.74 2.76
CA SER A 124 11.29 -0.46 2.03
C SER A 124 10.72 -0.07 0.67
N LEU A 125 11.07 -0.82 -0.36
CA LEU A 125 10.64 -0.63 -1.74
C LEU A 125 9.96 -1.90 -2.25
N GLY A 126 8.73 -1.77 -2.78
CA GLY A 126 8.04 -2.83 -3.49
C GLY A 126 7.98 -2.53 -4.98
N ILE A 127 8.36 -3.50 -5.80
CA ILE A 127 8.29 -3.41 -7.27
C ILE A 127 7.30 -4.45 -7.78
N VAL A 128 6.31 -4.01 -8.53
CA VAL A 128 5.28 -4.88 -9.12
C VAL A 128 5.77 -5.44 -10.45
N LEU A 129 5.67 -6.76 -10.58
CA LEU A 129 5.81 -7.44 -11.86
C LEU A 129 4.41 -7.67 -12.43
N ALA A 130 4.18 -7.17 -13.64
CA ALA A 130 2.90 -7.24 -14.32
C ALA A 130 2.94 -8.26 -15.47
N ALA A 131 1.77 -8.78 -15.84
CA ALA A 131 1.60 -9.60 -17.04
C ALA A 131 1.78 -8.76 -18.30
N GLU A 132 2.26 -9.38 -19.35
CA GLU A 132 2.43 -8.74 -20.67
C GLU A 132 1.11 -8.17 -21.17
N GLY A 133 1.14 -6.88 -21.55
CA GLY A 133 -0.03 -6.13 -22.01
C GLY A 133 -0.72 -5.28 -20.95
N TYR A 134 -0.45 -5.51 -19.64
CA TYR A 134 -1.01 -4.70 -18.57
C TYR A 134 -0.59 -3.20 -18.69
N PRO A 135 -1.48 -2.20 -18.48
CA PRO A 135 -2.85 -2.26 -17.92
C PRO A 135 -3.96 -2.49 -18.97
N GLY A 136 -3.64 -2.72 -20.24
CA GLY A 136 -4.60 -3.12 -21.26
C GLY A 136 -4.97 -4.60 -21.18
N ASP A 137 -5.31 -5.20 -22.31
CA ASP A 137 -5.55 -6.64 -22.38
C ASP A 137 -4.24 -7.40 -22.11
N TYR A 138 -4.27 -8.29 -21.13
CA TYR A 138 -3.10 -9.05 -20.71
C TYR A 138 -3.34 -10.56 -20.76
N ARG A 139 -2.26 -11.30 -21.06
CA ARG A 139 -2.28 -12.75 -21.13
C ARG A 139 -2.28 -13.35 -19.72
N LYS A 140 -3.01 -14.47 -19.57
CA LYS A 140 -3.01 -15.31 -18.37
C LYS A 140 -2.46 -16.70 -18.69
N GLY A 141 -1.99 -17.39 -17.66
CA GLY A 141 -1.54 -18.79 -17.77
C GLY A 141 -0.06 -18.94 -18.06
N ASP A 142 0.72 -17.89 -18.07
CA ASP A 142 2.18 -17.99 -18.20
C ASP A 142 2.80 -18.55 -16.93
N VAL A 143 3.70 -19.53 -17.07
CA VAL A 143 4.36 -20.16 -15.93
C VAL A 143 5.31 -19.17 -15.24
N ILE A 144 5.16 -19.08 -13.91
CA ILE A 144 6.05 -18.29 -13.07
C ILE A 144 7.17 -19.18 -12.57
N SER A 145 8.41 -18.76 -12.80
CA SER A 145 9.61 -19.46 -12.36
C SER A 145 10.58 -18.53 -11.65
N GLY A 146 11.59 -19.07 -10.98
CA GLY A 146 12.63 -18.27 -10.33
C GLY A 146 12.22 -17.65 -9.00
N LEU A 147 11.11 -18.08 -8.42
CA LEU A 147 10.71 -17.62 -7.08
C LEU A 147 11.74 -18.12 -6.03
N PRO A 148 12.04 -17.32 -4.99
CA PRO A 148 12.93 -17.72 -3.91
C PRO A 148 12.47 -19.02 -3.26
N GLN A 149 13.38 -19.98 -3.09
CA GLN A 149 13.12 -21.28 -2.47
C GLN A 149 13.14 -21.21 -0.93
N SER A 150 13.73 -20.17 -0.38
CA SER A 150 13.84 -19.94 1.06
C SER A 150 13.59 -18.47 1.38
N ALA A 151 13.23 -18.21 2.63
CA ALA A 151 13.13 -16.84 3.12
C ALA A 151 14.51 -16.14 3.06
N VAL A 152 14.54 -14.94 2.54
CA VAL A 152 15.69 -14.04 2.57
C VAL A 152 15.40 -12.94 3.58
N GLU A 153 16.38 -12.62 4.40
CA GLU A 153 16.22 -11.57 5.40
C GLU A 153 15.99 -10.22 4.70
N ASN A 154 14.97 -9.49 5.14
CA ASN A 154 14.57 -8.18 4.61
C ASN A 154 14.11 -8.18 3.14
N GLU A 155 13.82 -9.34 2.56
CA GLU A 155 13.27 -9.45 1.21
C GLU A 155 12.08 -10.39 1.20
N LYS A 156 11.06 -10.07 0.40
CA LYS A 156 9.90 -10.94 0.23
C LYS A 156 9.27 -10.76 -1.15
N VAL A 157 8.85 -11.88 -1.75
CA VAL A 157 7.99 -11.87 -2.93
C VAL A 157 6.55 -12.16 -2.47
N PHE A 158 5.67 -11.21 -2.73
CA PHE A 158 4.23 -11.34 -2.46
C PHE A 158 3.52 -11.69 -3.76
N LEU A 159 2.79 -12.80 -3.75
CA LEU A 159 1.97 -13.22 -4.88
C LEU A 159 0.63 -12.47 -4.87
N ALA A 160 0.16 -12.03 -6.04
CA ALA A 160 -1.10 -11.32 -6.24
C ALA A 160 -1.94 -11.99 -7.32
N GLY A 161 -1.79 -11.59 -8.58
CA GLY A 161 -2.52 -12.18 -9.70
C GLY A 161 -1.95 -13.53 -10.14
N VAL A 162 -1.94 -14.52 -9.25
CA VAL A 162 -1.36 -15.85 -9.44
C VAL A 162 -2.41 -16.93 -9.23
N ALA A 163 -2.33 -18.03 -9.98
CA ALA A 163 -3.10 -19.24 -9.77
C ALA A 163 -2.17 -20.47 -9.83
N GLU A 164 -2.63 -21.59 -9.33
CA GLU A 164 -1.99 -22.89 -9.52
C GLU A 164 -2.69 -23.66 -10.64
N LYS A 165 -1.92 -24.18 -11.60
CA LYS A 165 -2.41 -25.03 -12.67
C LYS A 165 -1.42 -26.18 -12.89
N GLU A 166 -1.90 -27.41 -12.77
CA GLU A 166 -1.09 -28.63 -12.96
C GLU A 166 0.20 -28.63 -12.12
N GLY A 167 0.11 -28.19 -10.85
CA GLY A 167 1.22 -28.10 -9.92
C GLY A 167 2.24 -26.99 -10.23
N LYS A 168 1.91 -26.05 -11.12
CA LYS A 168 2.74 -24.89 -11.45
C LYS A 168 2.02 -23.60 -11.13
N LEU A 169 2.77 -22.60 -10.64
CA LEU A 169 2.24 -21.24 -10.50
C LEU A 169 2.21 -20.58 -11.87
N VAL A 170 1.07 -19.94 -12.16
CA VAL A 170 0.84 -19.25 -13.43
C VAL A 170 0.23 -17.86 -13.21
N THR A 171 0.44 -16.97 -14.16
CA THR A 171 -0.18 -15.64 -14.15
C THR A 171 -1.71 -15.76 -14.26
N ASN A 172 -2.46 -15.01 -13.43
CA ASN A 172 -3.92 -15.00 -13.46
C ASN A 172 -4.51 -13.59 -13.20
N GLY A 173 -3.68 -12.56 -13.20
CA GLY A 173 -4.05 -11.17 -13.04
C GLY A 173 -3.07 -10.25 -13.73
N GLY A 174 -3.42 -8.97 -13.88
CA GLY A 174 -2.56 -7.97 -14.52
C GLY A 174 -1.32 -7.67 -13.69
N ARG A 175 -1.47 -7.37 -12.39
CA ARG A 175 -0.37 -7.29 -11.42
C ARG A 175 -0.17 -8.67 -10.82
N VAL A 176 0.98 -9.29 -11.10
CA VAL A 176 1.23 -10.72 -10.83
C VAL A 176 1.83 -10.92 -9.45
N LEU A 177 2.89 -10.19 -9.15
CA LEU A 177 3.58 -10.27 -7.86
C LEU A 177 4.28 -8.96 -7.53
N CYS A 178 4.69 -8.81 -6.27
CA CYS A 178 5.49 -7.69 -5.81
C CYS A 178 6.75 -8.21 -5.12
N ALA A 179 7.90 -7.82 -5.61
CA ALA A 179 9.18 -8.04 -4.95
C ALA A 179 9.48 -6.85 -4.04
N THR A 180 9.75 -7.12 -2.79
CA THR A 180 9.93 -6.08 -1.76
C THR A 180 11.16 -6.38 -0.94
#